data_63b6472f38c48aad77fd58cf5ae105b5
#
_entry.id   63b6472f38c48aad77fd58cf5ae105b5
#
_cell.length_a   1.000
_cell.length_b   1.000
_cell.length_c   1.000
_cell.angle_alpha   90.00
_cell.angle_beta   90.00
_cell.angle_gamma   90.00
#
_symmetry.space_group_name_H-M   'P 1'
#
loop_
_entity.id
_entity.type
_entity.pdbx_description
1 polymer ?
#
loop_
_entity_poly.entity_id
_entity_poly.type
_entity_poly.pdbx_seq_one_letter_code
_entity_poly.pdbx_strand_id
1 'polypeptide(L)'
;MAIVVMIYGQSGTGKSTSLRNFGTEAAIINVSGKPMPYRTKVPTYNTNDYGKVMNALAKTKCNTIVIDDATYLMVDELMRNASAKVKGYDQYSTLACNFYNLVKFAQSLPNEKIVYFLGHSEQMDDGREHFKTIGKMLDNYVTLEGEFTIVLKTTVRDGKYFFSTHNNGQDTVKSPMDMFDSDLIPNDLKMVDDTIREYWGLNNTINTEI
;
A
#
# COMPACT_ATOMS: atom_id res chain seq x y z
N MET A 1 14.82 2.56 -9.56
CA MET A 1 13.37 2.66 -9.31
C MET A 1 13.09 2.11 -7.93
N ALA A 2 12.27 2.79 -7.15
CA ALA A 2 11.83 2.30 -5.85
C ALA A 2 11.02 1.00 -5.98
N ILE A 3 11.02 0.19 -4.93
CA ILE A 3 10.17 -0.98 -4.83
C ILE A 3 8.81 -0.53 -4.32
N VAL A 4 7.75 -0.89 -5.05
CA VAL A 4 6.38 -0.67 -4.61
C VAL A 4 5.75 -1.99 -4.18
N VAL A 5 5.11 -1.98 -3.02
CA VAL A 5 4.48 -3.15 -2.40
C VAL A 5 3.02 -2.83 -2.12
N MET A 6 2.13 -3.71 -2.55
CA MET A 6 0.71 -3.63 -2.24
C MET A 6 0.37 -4.56 -1.10
N ILE A 7 -0.41 -4.08 -0.13
CA ILE A 7 -0.96 -4.91 0.94
C ILE A 7 -2.44 -4.64 1.04
N TYR A 8 -3.25 -5.67 0.88
CA TYR A 8 -4.69 -5.52 0.97
C TYR A 8 -5.33 -6.52 1.94
N GLY A 9 -6.55 -6.24 2.30
CA GLY A 9 -7.39 -7.11 3.13
C GLY A 9 -8.57 -6.36 3.71
N GLN A 10 -9.48 -7.11 4.30
CA GLN A 10 -10.70 -6.56 4.89
C GLN A 10 -10.40 -5.70 6.13
N SER A 11 -11.38 -4.94 6.57
CA SER A 11 -11.27 -4.18 7.82
C SER A 11 -11.03 -5.12 9.00
N GLY A 12 -10.14 -4.72 9.92
CA GLY A 12 -9.83 -5.50 11.12
C GLY A 12 -8.84 -6.66 10.91
N THR A 13 -8.29 -6.87 9.71
CA THR A 13 -7.34 -7.96 9.42
C THR A 13 -5.87 -7.62 9.73
N GLY A 14 -5.61 -6.46 10.36
CA GLY A 14 -4.28 -6.14 10.87
C GLY A 14 -3.39 -5.29 9.95
N LYS A 15 -3.92 -4.70 8.85
CA LYS A 15 -3.12 -3.85 7.94
C LYS A 15 -2.32 -2.79 8.68
N SER A 16 -2.97 -1.81 9.29
CA SER A 16 -2.29 -0.74 10.03
C SER A 16 -1.54 -1.26 11.27
N THR A 17 -2.06 -2.32 11.93
CA THR A 17 -1.38 -2.93 13.10
C THR A 17 -0.04 -3.56 12.74
N SER A 18 0.16 -3.99 11.50
CA SER A 18 1.43 -4.56 11.04
C SER A 18 2.61 -3.58 11.11
N LEU A 19 2.34 -2.28 11.18
CA LEU A 19 3.34 -1.21 11.25
C LEU A 19 3.92 -1.01 12.66
N ARG A 20 3.41 -1.71 13.67
CA ARG A 20 3.71 -1.48 15.10
C ARG A 20 5.19 -1.56 15.49
N ASN A 21 5.98 -2.30 14.74
CA ASN A 21 7.39 -2.55 15.02
C ASN A 21 8.35 -1.60 14.27
N PHE A 22 7.82 -0.66 13.47
CA PHE A 22 8.63 0.43 12.93
C PHE A 22 8.91 1.51 13.97
N GLY A 23 10.06 2.15 13.84
CA GLY A 23 10.47 3.35 14.56
C GLY A 23 10.53 4.58 13.67
N THR A 24 11.51 5.44 13.91
CA THR A 24 11.70 6.70 13.15
C THR A 24 12.33 6.50 11.78
N GLU A 25 12.74 5.28 11.43
CA GLU A 25 13.30 4.91 10.12
C GLU A 25 12.24 4.83 9.02
N ALA A 26 10.95 4.73 9.41
CA ALA A 26 9.83 4.73 8.49
C ALA A 26 9.02 6.04 8.57
N ALA A 27 8.20 6.31 7.57
CA ALA A 27 7.21 7.38 7.56
C ALA A 27 5.84 6.85 7.14
N ILE A 28 4.78 7.29 7.81
CA ILE A 28 3.41 6.93 7.50
C ILE A 28 2.68 8.14 6.91
N ILE A 29 2.07 7.95 5.74
CA ILE A 29 1.08 8.85 5.17
C ILE A 29 -0.28 8.22 5.50
N ASN A 30 -0.96 8.78 6.49
CA ASN A 30 -2.25 8.28 6.97
C ASN A 30 -3.38 9.01 6.22
N VAL A 31 -3.96 8.30 5.25
CA VAL A 31 -4.98 8.88 4.37
C VAL A 31 -6.30 9.12 5.11
N SER A 32 -6.71 8.17 5.95
CA SER A 32 -7.98 8.26 6.67
C SER A 32 -7.96 9.27 7.83
N GLY A 33 -6.77 9.68 8.28
CA GLY A 33 -6.57 10.59 9.41
C GLY A 33 -6.99 10.02 10.77
N LYS A 34 -7.34 8.73 10.86
CA LYS A 34 -7.70 8.07 12.11
C LYS A 34 -6.46 7.85 12.98
N PRO A 35 -6.62 7.83 14.32
CA PRO A 35 -5.54 7.40 15.20
C PRO A 35 -5.05 5.99 14.84
N MET A 36 -3.73 5.77 14.92
CA MET A 36 -3.18 4.42 14.73
C MET A 36 -3.69 3.47 15.81
N PRO A 37 -3.95 2.18 15.50
CA PRO A 37 -4.50 1.21 16.44
C PRO A 37 -3.49 0.74 17.52
N TYR A 38 -2.34 1.38 17.60
CA TYR A 38 -1.26 1.10 18.55
C TYR A 38 -0.49 2.40 18.88
N ARG A 39 0.29 2.37 19.96
CA ARG A 39 1.18 3.51 20.29
C ARG A 39 2.38 3.48 19.35
N THR A 40 2.59 4.55 18.62
CA THR A 40 3.67 4.67 17.63
C THR A 40 4.56 5.87 17.88
N LYS A 41 5.84 5.76 17.47
CA LYS A 41 6.80 6.86 17.33
C LYS A 41 7.11 7.15 15.86
N VAL A 42 6.48 6.41 14.93
CA VAL A 42 6.68 6.61 13.50
C VAL A 42 6.16 7.97 13.08
N PRO A 43 6.97 8.80 12.39
CA PRO A 43 6.51 10.06 11.81
C PRO A 43 5.28 9.84 10.94
N THR A 44 4.17 10.48 11.27
CA THR A 44 2.89 10.30 10.58
C THR A 44 2.40 11.64 10.03
N TYR A 45 2.04 11.65 8.76
CA TYR A 45 1.48 12.80 8.06
C TYR A 45 0.06 12.49 7.56
N ASN A 46 -0.94 13.22 8.04
CA ASN A 46 -2.34 13.01 7.66
C ASN A 46 -2.68 13.82 6.42
N THR A 47 -3.05 13.14 5.33
CA THR A 47 -3.54 13.78 4.11
C THR A 47 -4.23 12.79 3.18
N ASN A 48 -5.32 13.23 2.53
CA ASN A 48 -6.05 12.53 1.46
C ASN A 48 -5.95 13.27 0.11
N ASP A 49 -4.95 14.13 -0.06
CA ASP A 49 -4.68 14.89 -1.27
C ASP A 49 -3.50 14.28 -2.02
N TYR A 50 -3.68 13.89 -3.28
CA TYR A 50 -2.65 13.23 -4.09
C TYR A 50 -1.37 14.06 -4.25
N GLY A 51 -1.51 15.38 -4.45
CA GLY A 51 -0.34 16.27 -4.58
C GLY A 51 0.47 16.36 -3.30
N LYS A 52 -0.20 16.39 -2.14
CA LYS A 52 0.45 16.37 -0.84
C LYS A 52 1.09 15.01 -0.54
N VAL A 53 0.46 13.91 -0.94
CA VAL A 53 1.04 12.56 -0.84
C VAL A 53 2.32 12.48 -1.66
N MET A 54 2.28 12.86 -2.94
CA MET A 54 3.47 12.85 -3.81
C MET A 54 4.59 13.75 -3.28
N ASN A 55 4.24 14.93 -2.76
CA ASN A 55 5.22 15.84 -2.15
C ASN A 55 5.84 15.24 -0.88
N ALA A 56 5.07 14.55 -0.04
CA ALA A 56 5.57 13.85 1.13
C ALA A 56 6.51 12.70 0.74
N LEU A 57 6.14 11.90 -0.27
CA LEU A 57 6.97 10.84 -0.84
C LEU A 57 8.32 11.37 -1.34
N ALA A 58 8.32 12.52 -2.03
CA ALA A 58 9.52 13.13 -2.59
C ALA A 58 10.46 13.70 -1.51
N LYS A 59 9.89 14.31 -0.46
CA LYS A 59 10.66 15.08 0.54
C LYS A 59 11.13 14.25 1.73
N THR A 60 10.51 13.12 2.02
CA THR A 60 10.90 12.31 3.17
C THR A 60 12.31 11.74 3.01
N LYS A 61 13.10 11.80 4.08
CA LYS A 61 14.41 11.15 4.17
C LYS A 61 14.30 9.65 4.52
N CYS A 62 13.11 9.18 4.94
CA CYS A 62 12.90 7.77 5.24
C CYS A 62 12.96 6.93 3.97
N ASN A 63 13.59 5.77 4.07
CA ASN A 63 13.66 4.80 2.98
C ASN A 63 12.47 3.84 2.97
N THR A 64 11.75 3.72 4.09
CA THR A 64 10.49 2.98 4.19
C THR A 64 9.33 3.97 4.32
N ILE A 65 8.37 3.92 3.41
CA ILE A 65 7.23 4.83 3.40
C ILE A 65 5.95 4.01 3.25
N VAL A 66 4.97 4.29 4.09
CA VAL A 66 3.69 3.58 4.07
C VAL A 66 2.56 4.57 3.79
N ILE A 67 1.77 4.30 2.76
CA ILE A 67 0.50 4.98 2.49
C ILE A 67 -0.59 4.10 3.11
N ASP A 68 -1.00 4.44 4.33
CA ASP A 68 -2.01 3.68 5.07
C ASP A 68 -3.41 4.11 4.66
N ASP A 69 -4.29 3.12 4.46
CA ASP A 69 -5.65 3.31 3.95
C ASP A 69 -5.71 3.93 2.52
N ALA A 70 -4.77 3.57 1.63
CA ALA A 70 -4.62 4.14 0.28
C ALA A 70 -5.91 4.12 -0.57
N THR A 71 -6.80 3.14 -0.39
CA THR A 71 -8.10 3.06 -1.06
C THR A 71 -8.94 4.32 -0.83
N TYR A 72 -8.82 4.96 0.35
CA TYR A 72 -9.58 6.17 0.66
C TYR A 72 -9.16 7.40 -0.13
N LEU A 73 -7.98 7.41 -0.78
CA LEU A 73 -7.63 8.46 -1.73
C LEU A 73 -8.69 8.56 -2.84
N MET A 74 -9.06 7.41 -3.42
CA MET A 74 -10.10 7.36 -4.46
C MET A 74 -11.49 7.64 -3.89
N VAL A 75 -11.83 7.08 -2.72
CA VAL A 75 -13.13 7.27 -2.08
C VAL A 75 -13.38 8.74 -1.75
N ASP A 76 -12.42 9.39 -1.09
CA ASP A 76 -12.55 10.79 -0.68
C ASP A 76 -12.61 11.75 -1.88
N GLU A 77 -11.85 11.45 -2.93
CA GLU A 77 -11.93 12.22 -4.18
C GLU A 77 -13.31 12.05 -4.83
N LEU A 78 -13.85 10.82 -4.90
CA LEU A 78 -15.21 10.56 -5.41
C LEU A 78 -16.25 11.37 -4.62
N MET A 79 -16.18 11.36 -3.28
CA MET A 79 -17.14 12.06 -2.43
C MET A 79 -17.04 13.58 -2.57
N ARG A 80 -15.83 14.14 -2.70
CA ARG A 80 -15.63 15.57 -3.01
C ARG A 80 -16.24 15.94 -4.36
N ASN A 81 -16.02 15.15 -5.38
CA ASN A 81 -16.51 15.39 -6.73
C ASN A 81 -18.04 15.24 -6.84
N ALA A 82 -18.63 14.29 -6.11
CA ALA A 82 -20.08 14.13 -6.00
C ALA A 82 -20.75 15.38 -5.42
N SER A 83 -20.14 16.00 -4.43
CA SER A 83 -20.60 17.26 -3.83
C SER A 83 -20.48 18.44 -4.79
N ALA A 84 -19.47 18.46 -5.63
CA ALA A 84 -19.23 19.50 -6.66
C ALA A 84 -20.07 19.33 -7.94
N LYS A 85 -21.00 18.33 -7.98
CA LYS A 85 -21.85 18.01 -9.15
C LYS A 85 -21.04 17.60 -10.41
N VAL A 86 -19.80 17.21 -10.27
CA VAL A 86 -19.04 16.56 -11.35
C VAL A 86 -19.65 15.17 -11.56
N LYS A 87 -20.21 14.92 -12.74
CA LYS A 87 -20.92 13.66 -13.04
C LYS A 87 -20.39 13.04 -14.32
N GLY A 88 -20.43 11.71 -14.38
CA GLY A 88 -20.24 10.93 -15.60
C GLY A 88 -18.97 10.10 -15.63
N TYR A 89 -18.69 9.54 -16.80
CA TYR A 89 -17.56 8.66 -17.07
C TYR A 89 -16.20 9.32 -16.76
N ASP A 90 -16.08 10.62 -17.04
CA ASP A 90 -14.85 11.40 -16.82
C ASP A 90 -14.41 11.41 -15.35
N GLN A 91 -15.35 11.35 -14.39
CA GLN A 91 -15.05 11.30 -12.96
C GLN A 91 -14.28 10.02 -12.61
N TYR A 92 -14.76 8.85 -13.04
CA TYR A 92 -14.10 7.57 -12.74
C TYR A 92 -12.76 7.44 -13.47
N SER A 93 -12.66 7.99 -14.68
CA SER A 93 -11.39 8.05 -15.41
C SER A 93 -10.36 8.88 -14.68
N THR A 94 -10.76 10.02 -14.12
CA THR A 94 -9.88 10.90 -13.35
C THR A 94 -9.40 10.20 -12.07
N LEU A 95 -10.29 9.54 -11.33
CA LEU A 95 -9.93 8.78 -10.12
C LEU A 95 -8.90 7.69 -10.44
N ALA A 96 -9.16 6.92 -11.49
CA ALA A 96 -8.26 5.88 -11.94
C ALA A 96 -6.88 6.43 -12.34
N CYS A 97 -6.85 7.49 -13.13
CA CYS A 97 -5.61 8.15 -13.55
C CYS A 97 -4.82 8.70 -12.36
N ASN A 98 -5.48 9.35 -11.40
CA ASN A 98 -4.80 9.92 -10.22
C ASN A 98 -4.14 8.84 -9.37
N PHE A 99 -4.84 7.73 -9.12
CA PHE A 99 -4.27 6.62 -8.34
C PHE A 99 -3.12 5.93 -9.10
N TYR A 100 -3.31 5.66 -10.41
CA TYR A 100 -2.27 5.10 -11.26
C TYR A 100 -1.02 6.00 -11.31
N ASN A 101 -1.20 7.29 -11.48
CA ASN A 101 -0.10 8.26 -11.50
C ASN A 101 0.64 8.31 -10.15
N LEU A 102 -0.05 8.15 -9.03
CA LEU A 102 0.59 8.04 -7.72
C LEU A 102 1.47 6.79 -7.64
N VAL A 103 1.00 5.64 -8.12
CA VAL A 103 1.80 4.40 -8.18
C VAL A 103 3.02 4.60 -9.07
N LYS A 104 2.87 5.17 -10.26
CA LYS A 104 3.99 5.48 -11.18
C LYS A 104 5.00 6.45 -10.56
N PHE A 105 4.50 7.46 -9.86
CA PHE A 105 5.37 8.39 -9.14
C PHE A 105 6.17 7.68 -8.03
N ALA A 106 5.52 6.82 -7.23
CA ALA A 106 6.19 6.04 -6.21
C ALA A 106 7.29 5.13 -6.82
N GLN A 107 7.02 4.47 -7.95
CA GLN A 107 8.01 3.68 -8.69
C GLN A 107 9.22 4.51 -9.16
N SER A 108 9.01 5.79 -9.50
CA SER A 108 10.07 6.68 -10.01
C SER A 108 11.05 7.17 -8.93
N LEU A 109 10.76 6.95 -7.65
CA LEU A 109 11.62 7.34 -6.54
C LEU A 109 12.96 6.57 -6.56
N PRO A 110 13.98 7.04 -5.79
CA PRO A 110 15.26 6.36 -5.67
C PRO A 110 15.14 4.88 -5.27
N ASN A 111 16.10 4.06 -5.71
CA ASN A 111 16.05 2.60 -5.59
C ASN A 111 16.16 2.05 -4.16
N GLU A 112 16.69 2.84 -3.22
CA GLU A 112 16.76 2.50 -1.79
C GLU A 112 15.41 2.65 -1.08
N LYS A 113 14.41 3.27 -1.73
CA LYS A 113 13.07 3.47 -1.15
C LYS A 113 12.17 2.26 -1.40
N ILE A 114 11.39 1.92 -0.37
CA ILE A 114 10.27 0.97 -0.46
C ILE A 114 8.99 1.74 -0.09
N VAL A 115 7.99 1.67 -0.97
CA VAL A 115 6.70 2.35 -0.76
C VAL A 115 5.59 1.30 -0.67
N TYR A 116 4.95 1.23 0.49
CA TYR A 116 3.84 0.34 0.77
C TYR A 116 2.51 1.04 0.56
N PHE A 117 1.60 0.40 -0.18
CA PHE A 117 0.22 0.82 -0.36
C PHE A 117 -0.68 -0.14 0.41
N LEU A 118 -1.20 0.29 1.56
CA LEU A 118 -2.14 -0.50 2.35
C LEU A 118 -3.57 -0.11 1.98
N GLY A 119 -4.41 -1.08 1.61
CA GLY A 119 -5.77 -0.79 1.22
C GLY A 119 -6.76 -1.90 1.52
N HIS A 120 -8.02 -1.63 1.26
CA HIS A 120 -9.09 -2.61 1.44
C HIS A 120 -9.11 -3.60 0.30
N SER A 121 -9.69 -4.77 0.56
CA SER A 121 -10.00 -5.78 -0.46
C SER A 121 -11.46 -5.78 -0.82
N GLU A 122 -11.76 -6.34 -2.00
CA GLU A 122 -13.09 -6.74 -2.42
C GLU A 122 -13.03 -8.07 -3.18
N GLN A 123 -14.17 -8.73 -3.35
CA GLN A 123 -14.27 -9.93 -4.15
C GLN A 123 -14.60 -9.59 -5.59
N MET A 124 -13.93 -10.24 -6.53
CA MET A 124 -14.27 -10.24 -7.95
C MET A 124 -15.49 -11.12 -8.22
N ASP A 125 -16.07 -11.00 -9.41
CA ASP A 125 -17.23 -11.83 -9.84
C ASP A 125 -16.92 -13.33 -9.87
N ASP A 126 -15.65 -13.71 -10.03
CA ASP A 126 -15.16 -15.09 -10.00
C ASP A 126 -14.83 -15.61 -8.59
N GLY A 127 -15.09 -14.78 -7.55
CA GLY A 127 -14.87 -15.10 -6.14
C GLY A 127 -13.45 -14.84 -5.62
N ARG A 128 -12.51 -14.46 -6.48
CA ARG A 128 -11.15 -14.09 -6.05
C ARG A 128 -11.15 -12.76 -5.29
N GLU A 129 -10.26 -12.64 -4.33
CA GLU A 129 -10.07 -11.42 -3.55
C GLU A 129 -8.92 -10.59 -4.13
N HIS A 130 -9.15 -9.29 -4.31
CA HIS A 130 -8.17 -8.36 -4.85
C HIS A 130 -8.19 -7.02 -4.14
N PHE A 131 -7.25 -6.12 -4.49
CA PHE A 131 -7.23 -4.76 -3.97
C PHE A 131 -8.45 -3.98 -4.46
N LYS A 132 -9.19 -3.36 -3.54
CA LYS A 132 -10.38 -2.59 -3.85
C LYS A 132 -10.05 -1.30 -4.57
N THR A 133 -10.63 -1.12 -5.76
CA THR A 133 -10.58 0.12 -6.53
C THR A 133 -11.95 0.81 -6.54
N ILE A 134 -11.99 2.05 -7.04
CA ILE A 134 -13.24 2.79 -7.23
C ILE A 134 -13.50 2.96 -8.73
N GLY A 135 -14.59 2.34 -9.20
CA GLY A 135 -14.91 2.26 -10.62
C GLY A 135 -14.18 1.13 -11.32
N LYS A 136 -14.69 0.70 -12.46
CA LYS A 136 -14.18 -0.47 -13.21
C LYS A 136 -12.99 -0.17 -14.12
N MET A 137 -12.52 1.07 -14.19
CA MET A 137 -11.52 1.45 -15.19
C MET A 137 -10.15 0.84 -14.90
N LEU A 138 -9.70 0.88 -13.64
CA LEU A 138 -8.43 0.25 -13.26
C LEU A 138 -8.49 -1.26 -13.47
N ASP A 139 -9.59 -1.91 -13.08
CA ASP A 139 -9.73 -3.35 -13.19
C ASP A 139 -9.82 -3.82 -14.64
N ASN A 140 -10.53 -3.07 -15.49
CA ASN A 140 -10.75 -3.46 -16.88
C ASN A 140 -9.56 -3.18 -17.81
N TYR A 141 -8.73 -2.16 -17.51
CA TYR A 141 -7.71 -1.70 -18.46
C TYR A 141 -6.28 -1.80 -17.95
N VAL A 142 -6.06 -1.83 -16.63
CA VAL A 142 -4.72 -1.73 -16.06
C VAL A 142 -4.28 -2.99 -15.31
N THR A 143 -5.20 -3.70 -14.64
CA THR A 143 -4.84 -4.73 -13.64
C THR A 143 -3.83 -4.15 -12.64
N LEU A 144 -4.33 -3.39 -11.67
CA LEU A 144 -3.51 -2.55 -10.78
C LEU A 144 -2.40 -3.33 -10.08
N GLU A 145 -2.66 -4.57 -9.65
CA GLU A 145 -1.66 -5.44 -9.02
C GLU A 145 -0.50 -5.79 -9.95
N GLY A 146 -0.68 -5.66 -11.27
CA GLY A 146 0.37 -5.80 -12.27
C GLY A 146 1.50 -4.77 -12.12
N GLU A 147 1.20 -3.62 -11.56
CA GLU A 147 2.16 -2.54 -11.31
C GLU A 147 3.05 -2.79 -10.07
N PHE A 148 2.75 -3.79 -9.26
CA PHE A 148 3.48 -4.11 -8.03
C PHE A 148 4.26 -5.41 -8.19
N THR A 149 5.51 -5.44 -7.75
CA THR A 149 6.32 -6.67 -7.74
C THR A 149 5.90 -7.60 -6.60
N ILE A 150 5.47 -7.02 -5.48
CA ILE A 150 5.01 -7.74 -4.28
C ILE A 150 3.59 -7.30 -3.98
N VAL A 151 2.72 -8.28 -3.84
CA VAL A 151 1.32 -8.11 -3.41
C VAL A 151 1.05 -9.10 -2.29
N LEU A 152 0.78 -8.60 -1.09
CA LEU A 152 0.48 -9.41 0.09
C LEU A 152 -0.96 -9.19 0.51
N LYS A 153 -1.54 -10.22 1.14
CA LYS A 153 -2.88 -10.15 1.71
C LYS A 153 -2.85 -10.39 3.21
N THR A 154 -3.53 -9.54 3.98
CA THR A 154 -3.72 -9.78 5.40
C THR A 154 -4.78 -10.87 5.63
N THR A 155 -4.44 -11.85 6.45
CA THR A 155 -5.27 -13.02 6.75
C THR A 155 -5.34 -13.24 8.26
N VAL A 156 -6.51 -13.65 8.77
CA VAL A 156 -6.70 -14.04 10.16
C VAL A 156 -7.04 -15.53 10.22
N ARG A 157 -6.27 -16.30 10.99
CA ARG A 157 -6.50 -17.72 11.26
C ARG A 157 -6.39 -17.99 12.77
N ASP A 158 -7.37 -18.60 13.35
CA ASP A 158 -7.39 -18.96 14.79
C ASP A 158 -7.03 -17.76 15.70
N GLY A 159 -7.58 -16.57 15.39
CA GLY A 159 -7.33 -15.34 16.13
C GLY A 159 -5.93 -14.74 15.94
N LYS A 160 -5.09 -15.32 15.10
CA LYS A 160 -3.74 -14.83 14.78
C LYS A 160 -3.73 -14.13 13.41
N TYR A 161 -2.88 -13.13 13.28
CA TYR A 161 -2.77 -12.28 12.10
C TYR A 161 -1.53 -12.65 11.28
N PHE A 162 -1.72 -12.78 9.97
CA PHE A 162 -0.68 -13.18 9.02
C PHE A 162 -0.71 -12.33 7.76
N PHE A 163 0.37 -12.37 6.99
CA PHE A 163 0.38 -12.04 5.57
C PHE A 163 0.42 -13.32 4.75
N SER A 164 -0.42 -13.44 3.71
CA SER A 164 -0.26 -14.41 2.64
C SER A 164 0.77 -13.88 1.64
N THR A 165 1.70 -14.73 1.24
CA THR A 165 2.86 -14.39 0.40
C THR A 165 2.83 -15.02 -0.98
N HIS A 166 2.11 -16.14 -1.14
CA HIS A 166 1.99 -16.88 -2.39
C HIS A 166 0.55 -17.01 -2.84
N ASN A 167 0.35 -17.01 -4.15
CA ASN A 167 -0.97 -17.16 -4.75
C ASN A 167 -1.53 -18.58 -4.53
N ASN A 168 -2.76 -18.65 -4.09
CA ASN A 168 -3.47 -19.91 -3.85
C ASN A 168 -4.63 -20.14 -4.84
N GLY A 169 -4.70 -19.32 -5.91
CA GLY A 169 -5.77 -19.35 -6.90
C GLY A 169 -7.05 -18.62 -6.51
N GLN A 170 -7.14 -18.08 -5.28
CA GLN A 170 -8.32 -17.36 -4.77
C GLN A 170 -8.04 -15.88 -4.48
N ASP A 171 -6.88 -15.39 -4.85
CA ASP A 171 -6.47 -14.01 -4.64
C ASP A 171 -5.42 -13.57 -5.68
N THR A 172 -4.95 -12.33 -5.58
CA THR A 172 -3.95 -11.73 -6.48
C THR A 172 -2.57 -11.61 -5.81
N VAL A 173 -2.34 -12.36 -4.74
CA VAL A 173 -1.08 -12.37 -3.99
C VAL A 173 0.07 -12.84 -4.87
N LYS A 174 1.21 -12.19 -4.75
CA LYS A 174 2.46 -12.59 -5.44
C LYS A 174 3.68 -12.01 -4.73
N SER A 175 4.77 -12.74 -4.82
CA SER A 175 6.10 -12.33 -4.38
C SER A 175 7.18 -12.88 -5.32
N PRO A 176 8.40 -12.31 -5.33
CA PRO A 176 9.54 -12.89 -6.01
C PRO A 176 9.83 -14.32 -5.54
N MET A 177 10.40 -15.11 -6.44
CA MET A 177 10.81 -16.47 -6.13
C MET A 177 11.77 -16.49 -4.95
N ASP A 178 11.58 -17.42 -4.03
CA ASP A 178 12.44 -17.65 -2.86
C ASP A 178 12.59 -16.44 -1.90
N MET A 179 11.71 -15.42 -2.00
CA MET A 179 11.74 -14.29 -1.07
C MET A 179 11.15 -14.65 0.30
N PHE A 180 10.12 -15.48 0.34
CA PHE A 180 9.47 -15.94 1.55
C PHE A 180 9.40 -17.46 1.58
N ASP A 181 9.82 -18.07 2.70
CA ASP A 181 9.88 -19.53 2.86
C ASP A 181 8.51 -20.16 3.16
N SER A 182 7.45 -19.37 3.33
CA SER A 182 6.14 -19.86 3.76
C SER A 182 5.00 -19.07 3.11
N ASP A 183 3.88 -19.73 2.81
CA ASP A 183 2.66 -19.13 2.31
C ASP A 183 2.01 -18.14 3.30
N LEU A 184 2.31 -18.30 4.59
CA LEU A 184 1.84 -17.44 5.66
C LEU A 184 3.02 -17.04 6.55
N ILE A 185 3.22 -15.74 6.68
CA ILE A 185 4.20 -15.16 7.58
C ILE A 185 3.52 -14.28 8.63
N PRO A 186 4.15 -14.01 9.79
CA PRO A 186 3.59 -13.13 10.81
C PRO A 186 3.17 -11.76 10.24
N ASN A 187 2.09 -11.20 10.76
CA ASN A 187 1.62 -9.85 10.41
C ASN A 187 2.54 -8.80 11.05
N ASP A 188 3.73 -8.65 10.47
CA ASP A 188 4.78 -7.73 10.88
C ASP A 188 5.44 -7.13 9.64
N LEU A 189 5.09 -5.87 9.33
CA LEU A 189 5.59 -5.22 8.13
C LEU A 189 7.07 -4.82 8.24
N LYS A 190 7.59 -4.65 9.47
CA LYS A 190 9.04 -4.42 9.66
C LYS A 190 9.85 -5.63 9.22
N MET A 191 9.40 -6.84 9.59
CA MET A 191 10.03 -8.08 9.15
C MET A 191 9.97 -8.22 7.61
N VAL A 192 8.83 -7.89 7.00
CA VAL A 192 8.69 -7.89 5.52
C VAL A 192 9.65 -6.90 4.88
N ASP A 193 9.77 -5.68 5.43
CA ASP A 193 10.69 -4.64 4.93
C ASP A 193 12.15 -5.12 4.99
N ASP A 194 12.55 -5.75 6.08
CA ASP A 194 13.90 -6.30 6.25
C ASP A 194 14.17 -7.43 5.24
N THR A 195 13.21 -8.34 5.03
CA THR A 195 13.31 -9.41 4.03
C THR A 195 13.46 -8.84 2.61
N ILE A 196 12.66 -7.83 2.27
CA ILE A 196 12.73 -7.16 0.96
C ILE A 196 14.11 -6.51 0.77
N ARG A 197 14.62 -5.81 1.78
CA ARG A 197 15.94 -5.16 1.73
C ARG A 197 17.07 -6.17 1.59
N GLU A 198 17.02 -7.26 2.33
CA GLU A 198 17.99 -8.35 2.24
C GLU A 198 17.98 -8.99 0.85
N TYR A 199 16.78 -9.30 0.32
CA TYR A 199 16.62 -9.95 -0.99
C TYR A 199 17.25 -9.14 -2.14
N TRP A 200 17.10 -7.81 -2.13
CA TRP A 200 17.67 -6.93 -3.16
C TRP A 200 18.96 -6.22 -2.75
N GLY A 201 19.53 -6.54 -1.60
CA GLY A 201 20.77 -5.91 -1.12
C GLY A 201 20.64 -4.41 -0.87
N LEU A 202 19.47 -3.93 -0.43
CA LEU A 202 19.24 -2.51 -0.15
C LEU A 202 19.77 -2.13 1.24
N ASN A 203 20.55 -1.04 1.31
CA ASN A 203 21.07 -0.55 2.58
C ASN A 203 19.95 0.09 3.43
N ASN A 204 19.94 -0.23 4.72
CA ASN A 204 19.08 0.42 5.73
C ASN A 204 19.60 1.82 6.14
N THR A 205 20.65 2.34 5.51
CA THR A 205 21.30 3.58 5.94
C THR A 205 20.38 4.77 5.66
N ILE A 206 19.90 5.40 6.72
CA ILE A 206 19.44 6.80 6.64
C ILE A 206 20.68 7.58 6.21
N ASN A 207 20.66 8.14 4.99
CA ASN A 207 21.71 9.07 4.56
C ASN A 207 21.68 10.28 5.50
N THR A 208 22.46 10.22 6.57
CA THR A 208 22.82 11.34 7.43
C THR A 208 23.98 12.10 6.81
N GLU A 209 23.88 12.48 5.55
CA GLU A 209 24.73 13.54 5.02
C GLU A 209 24.04 14.88 5.24
N ILE A 210 24.75 15.66 6.04
CA ILE A 210 24.46 17.03 6.53
C ILE A 210 24.35 18.03 5.38
#